data_e16cba7ec5277e8dd062292d9596c931
#
_entry.id   e16cba7ec5277e8dd062292d9596c931
#
_cell.length_a   1.000
_cell.length_b   1.000
_cell.length_c   1.000
_cell.angle_alpha   90.00
_cell.angle_beta   90.00
_cell.angle_gamma   90.00
#
_symmetry.space_group_name_H-M   'P 1'
#
loop_
_entity.id
_entity.type
_entity.pdbx_description
1 polymer ?
#
loop_
_entity_poly.entity_id
_entity_poly.type
_entity_poly.pdbx_seq_one_letter_code
_entity_poly.pdbx_strand_id
1 'polypeptide(L)'
;MISCPVDTLIASALLMAVVLLIRVPVRRAFGPSVAYALWALPAIRMVLPPLPEELRQGGATPITQASELVYAAMAAPAPVAAPVIEGVDWNAFAVFAWAVVAGGFLLFHLGQYALFRTRLLRRACAFDRVGGVRIVLSPEAPGPLAFGVLSRYVALPADLDSRYDADEQALALAHELGHHARGDLVANWVALGVLALHWWNPIAWAAHRAFRADQELANDARVLRERGHDAAHAYACAILKAAHGGAIAAACHLHTIDDL
;
A
#
# COMPACT_ATOMS: atom_id res chain seq x y z
N MET A 1 -10.09 18.99 22.14
CA MET A 1 -9.02 17.97 21.96
C MET A 1 -9.24 16.98 20.80
N ILE A 2 -10.41 16.95 20.15
CA ILE A 2 -10.72 16.06 19.00
C ILE A 2 -10.24 16.63 17.65
N SER A 3 -9.96 17.94 17.58
CA SER A 3 -9.48 18.60 16.36
C SER A 3 -8.20 17.99 15.77
N CYS A 4 -7.26 17.58 16.62
CA CYS A 4 -5.94 17.10 16.20
C CYS A 4 -5.95 15.83 15.31
N PRO A 5 -6.67 14.74 15.64
CA PRO A 5 -6.74 13.56 14.77
C PRO A 5 -7.52 13.79 13.49
N VAL A 6 -8.58 14.60 13.52
CA VAL A 6 -9.38 14.92 12.33
C VAL A 6 -8.57 15.77 11.34
N ASP A 7 -7.84 16.80 11.84
CA ASP A 7 -6.93 17.62 11.03
C ASP A 7 -5.87 16.76 10.33
N THR A 8 -5.32 15.78 11.04
CA THR A 8 -4.32 14.87 10.49
C THR A 8 -4.89 13.99 9.37
N LEU A 9 -6.11 13.48 9.55
CA LEU A 9 -6.81 12.70 8.52
C LEU A 9 -7.13 13.55 7.29
N ILE A 10 -7.63 14.78 7.47
CA ILE A 10 -7.92 15.70 6.37
C ILE A 10 -6.63 16.04 5.61
N ALA A 11 -5.57 16.42 6.32
CA ALA A 11 -4.29 16.77 5.70
C ALA A 11 -3.67 15.58 4.93
N SER A 12 -3.74 14.36 5.49
CA SER A 12 -3.31 13.14 4.81
C SER A 12 -4.14 12.85 3.56
N ALA A 13 -5.47 13.02 3.62
CA ALA A 13 -6.35 12.84 2.47
C ALA A 13 -6.07 13.87 1.36
N LEU A 14 -5.82 15.13 1.71
CA LEU A 14 -5.41 16.17 0.74
C LEU A 14 -4.07 15.83 0.08
N LEU A 15 -3.09 15.36 0.86
CA LEU A 15 -1.81 14.90 0.29
C LEU A 15 -2.00 13.69 -0.63
N MET A 16 -2.87 12.74 -0.30
CA MET A 16 -3.22 11.63 -1.21
C MET A 16 -3.79 12.15 -2.53
N ALA A 17 -4.72 13.12 -2.48
CA ALA A 17 -5.30 13.74 -3.67
C ALA A 17 -4.23 14.45 -4.52
N VAL A 18 -3.33 15.21 -3.88
CA VAL A 18 -2.21 15.86 -4.58
C VAL A 18 -1.30 14.84 -5.24
N VAL A 19 -0.91 13.78 -4.52
CA VAL A 19 -0.06 12.72 -5.10
C VAL A 19 -0.76 12.03 -6.26
N LEU A 20 -2.07 11.75 -6.18
CA LEU A 20 -2.85 11.19 -7.30
C LEU A 20 -2.77 12.06 -8.55
N LEU A 21 -2.81 13.38 -8.40
CA LEU A 21 -2.74 14.33 -9.51
C LEU A 21 -1.34 14.41 -10.12
N ILE A 22 -0.30 14.46 -9.27
CA ILE A 22 1.07 14.72 -9.75
C ILE A 22 1.88 13.46 -10.07
N ARG A 23 1.47 12.26 -9.62
CA ARG A 23 2.26 11.02 -9.80
C ARG A 23 2.61 10.71 -11.25
N VAL A 24 1.66 10.96 -12.19
CA VAL A 24 1.88 10.67 -13.62
C VAL A 24 2.90 11.61 -14.24
N PRO A 25 2.79 12.96 -14.14
CA PRO A 25 3.83 13.87 -14.63
C PRO A 25 5.18 13.63 -13.92
N VAL A 26 5.20 13.37 -12.60
CA VAL A 26 6.45 13.07 -11.87
C VAL A 26 7.10 11.77 -12.39
N ARG A 27 6.30 10.73 -12.62
CA ARG A 27 6.80 9.47 -13.19
C ARG A 27 7.42 9.67 -14.57
N ARG A 28 6.82 10.51 -15.43
CA ARG A 28 7.36 10.82 -16.76
C ARG A 28 8.65 11.63 -16.70
N ALA A 29 8.76 12.57 -15.76
CA ALA A 29 9.91 13.47 -15.64
C ALA A 29 11.09 12.85 -14.87
N PHE A 30 10.83 12.11 -13.79
CA PHE A 30 11.82 11.64 -12.82
C PHE A 30 11.87 10.11 -12.66
N GLY A 31 11.01 9.40 -13.36
CA GLY A 31 10.95 7.94 -13.32
C GLY A 31 10.04 7.36 -12.24
N PRO A 32 9.75 6.03 -12.33
CA PRO A 32 8.77 5.36 -11.46
C PRO A 32 9.16 5.35 -9.98
N SER A 33 10.45 5.25 -9.66
CA SER A 33 10.92 5.20 -8.26
C SER A 33 10.63 6.49 -7.50
N VAL A 34 10.72 7.65 -8.17
CA VAL A 34 10.39 8.95 -7.56
C VAL A 34 8.88 9.07 -7.35
N ALA A 35 8.08 8.67 -8.34
CA ALA A 35 6.62 8.66 -8.22
C ALA A 35 6.16 7.77 -7.06
N TYR A 36 6.76 6.59 -6.92
CA TYR A 36 6.50 5.70 -5.77
C TYR A 36 6.88 6.34 -4.43
N ALA A 37 8.02 7.02 -4.36
CA ALA A 37 8.47 7.68 -3.12
C ALA A 37 7.51 8.77 -2.64
N LEU A 38 6.74 9.43 -3.52
CA LEU A 38 5.75 10.44 -3.13
C LEU A 38 4.70 9.87 -2.16
N TRP A 39 4.41 8.57 -2.22
CA TRP A 39 3.43 7.94 -1.34
C TRP A 39 3.87 7.89 0.14
N ALA A 40 5.13 8.17 0.43
CA ALA A 40 5.60 8.35 1.81
C ALA A 40 4.99 9.62 2.46
N LEU A 41 4.67 10.66 1.68
CA LEU A 41 4.18 11.95 2.20
C LEU A 41 2.89 11.83 3.02
N PRO A 42 1.80 11.20 2.52
CA PRO A 42 0.60 10.99 3.32
C PRO A 42 0.84 10.18 4.60
N ALA A 43 1.69 9.15 4.53
CA ALA A 43 2.01 8.30 5.67
C ALA A 43 2.84 9.05 6.73
N ILE A 44 3.86 9.80 6.30
CA ILE A 44 4.68 10.63 7.18
C ILE A 44 3.81 11.69 7.87
N ARG A 45 2.87 12.33 7.13
CA ARG A 45 1.96 13.32 7.71
C ARG A 45 1.12 12.76 8.85
N MET A 46 0.78 11.48 8.82
CA MET A 46 0.01 10.84 9.90
C MET A 46 0.82 10.59 11.18
N VAL A 47 2.14 10.47 11.05
CA VAL A 47 3.05 10.23 12.18
C VAL A 47 3.58 11.54 12.77
N LEU A 48 3.70 12.58 11.94
CA LEU A 48 4.18 13.88 12.38
C LEU A 48 3.17 14.55 13.34
N PRO A 49 3.64 15.08 14.47
CA PRO A 49 2.80 15.88 15.34
C PRO A 49 2.27 17.11 14.61
N PRO A 50 1.16 17.71 15.06
CA PRO A 50 0.70 18.98 14.52
C PRO A 50 1.79 20.06 14.70
N LEU A 51 1.95 20.91 13.69
CA LEU A 51 2.90 22.01 13.76
C LEU A 51 2.59 22.88 14.98
N PRO A 52 3.62 23.31 15.72
CA PRO A 52 3.45 24.28 16.80
C PRO A 52 2.68 25.51 16.31
N GLU A 53 1.83 26.06 17.18
CA GLU A 53 0.93 27.17 16.84
C GLU A 53 1.68 28.41 16.36
N GLU A 54 2.90 28.62 16.87
CA GLU A 54 3.81 29.69 16.48
C GLU A 54 4.22 29.63 14.99
N LEU A 55 4.35 28.43 14.42
CA LEU A 55 4.62 28.22 12.99
C LEU A 55 3.35 28.26 12.14
N ARG A 56 2.18 28.02 12.75
CA ARG A 56 0.87 28.18 12.09
C ARG A 56 0.52 29.63 11.82
N GLN A 57 0.90 30.56 12.71
CA GLN A 57 0.62 31.97 12.59
C GLN A 57 1.52 32.69 11.58
N GLY A 58 2.64 32.08 11.18
CA GLY A 58 3.64 32.64 10.24
C GLY A 58 3.39 32.40 8.75
N GLY A 59 2.44 31.56 8.38
CA GLY A 59 2.10 31.30 6.98
C GLY A 59 0.97 30.30 6.84
N ALA A 60 -0.19 30.78 6.46
CA ALA A 60 -1.29 29.93 6.05
C ALA A 60 -0.85 29.14 4.81
N THR A 61 -0.42 27.88 4.99
CA THR A 61 -0.13 27.01 3.86
C THR A 61 -1.43 26.69 3.11
N PRO A 62 -1.39 26.45 1.78
CA PRO A 62 -2.59 26.07 1.03
C PRO A 62 -3.32 24.85 1.63
N ILE A 63 -2.57 23.95 2.28
CA ILE A 63 -3.11 22.76 2.96
C ILE A 63 -3.88 23.16 4.23
N THR A 64 -3.37 24.12 5.01
CA THR A 64 -4.05 24.62 6.21
C THR A 64 -5.35 25.35 5.83
N GLN A 65 -5.31 26.20 4.79
CA GLN A 65 -6.50 26.87 4.26
C GLN A 65 -7.54 25.88 3.72
N ALA A 66 -7.11 24.86 2.99
CA ALA A 66 -8.01 23.83 2.50
C ALA A 66 -8.64 23.01 3.65
N SER A 67 -7.89 22.72 4.71
CA SER A 67 -8.44 22.04 5.89
C SER A 67 -9.44 22.91 6.64
N GLU A 68 -9.20 24.22 6.77
CA GLU A 68 -10.14 25.17 7.37
C GLU A 68 -11.42 25.31 6.55
N LEU A 69 -11.34 25.34 5.22
CA LEU A 69 -12.51 25.35 4.34
C LEU A 69 -13.37 24.10 4.48
N VAL A 70 -12.72 22.93 4.55
CA VAL A 70 -13.42 21.65 4.81
C VAL A 70 -14.07 21.66 6.19
N TYR A 71 -13.36 22.16 7.20
CA TYR A 71 -13.92 22.34 8.55
C TYR A 71 -15.11 23.29 8.58
N ALA A 72 -15.00 24.45 7.92
CA ALA A 72 -16.08 25.42 7.83
C ALA A 72 -17.30 24.83 7.10
N ALA A 73 -17.08 24.07 6.04
CA ALA A 73 -18.14 23.39 5.31
C ALA A 73 -18.83 22.27 6.14
N MET A 74 -18.05 21.58 6.97
CA MET A 74 -18.56 20.54 7.87
C MET A 74 -19.20 21.11 9.16
N ALA A 75 -18.75 22.30 9.60
CA ALA A 75 -19.24 23.02 10.77
C ALA A 75 -20.46 23.89 10.46
N ALA A 76 -20.93 23.97 9.21
CA ALA A 76 -22.18 24.64 8.88
C ALA A 76 -23.30 24.08 9.76
N PRO A 77 -24.08 24.92 10.44
CA PRO A 77 -25.05 24.47 11.43
C PRO A 77 -26.09 23.58 10.77
N ALA A 78 -26.10 22.31 11.18
CA ALA A 78 -27.21 21.43 10.88
C ALA A 78 -28.50 22.05 11.48
N PRO A 79 -29.61 22.10 10.72
CA PRO A 79 -30.84 22.65 11.24
C PRO A 79 -31.33 21.83 12.43
N VAL A 80 -31.44 22.53 13.54
CA VAL A 80 -32.26 22.27 14.74
C VAL A 80 -32.22 20.88 15.40
N ALA A 81 -31.76 20.96 16.62
CA ALA A 81 -31.76 20.03 17.71
C ALA A 81 -32.96 19.04 17.74
N ALA A 82 -32.64 17.77 17.48
CA ALA A 82 -33.33 16.66 18.12
C ALA A 82 -33.02 16.70 19.64
N PRO A 83 -33.92 16.22 20.52
CA PRO A 83 -33.67 16.26 21.96
C PRO A 83 -32.34 15.54 22.26
N VAL A 84 -31.39 16.29 22.78
CA VAL A 84 -30.12 15.75 23.27
C VAL A 84 -30.46 14.85 24.44
N ILE A 85 -30.20 13.58 24.32
CA ILE A 85 -30.21 12.68 25.48
C ILE A 85 -29.04 13.16 26.33
N GLU A 86 -29.36 13.88 27.42
CA GLU A 86 -28.36 14.36 28.36
C GLU A 86 -27.52 13.19 28.88
N GLY A 87 -26.22 13.21 28.65
CA GLY A 87 -25.29 12.23 29.19
C GLY A 87 -24.49 11.41 28.17
N VAL A 88 -24.80 11.46 26.87
CA VAL A 88 -24.01 10.73 25.84
C VAL A 88 -23.05 11.67 25.15
N ASP A 89 -21.74 11.42 25.28
CA ASP A 89 -20.72 12.09 24.46
C ASP A 89 -20.69 11.47 23.04
N TRP A 90 -21.47 12.04 22.15
CA TRP A 90 -21.56 11.59 20.75
C TRP A 90 -20.24 11.65 20.01
N ASN A 91 -19.33 12.57 20.40
CA ASN A 91 -18.01 12.66 19.79
C ASN A 91 -17.13 11.50 20.21
N ALA A 92 -17.13 11.15 21.49
CA ALA A 92 -16.42 9.98 22.00
C ALA A 92 -16.99 8.69 21.38
N PHE A 93 -18.30 8.58 21.25
CA PHE A 93 -18.95 7.45 20.59
C PHE A 93 -18.56 7.33 19.11
N ALA A 94 -18.54 8.44 18.35
CA ALA A 94 -18.16 8.45 16.95
C ALA A 94 -16.69 8.04 16.75
N VAL A 95 -15.77 8.55 17.57
CA VAL A 95 -14.35 8.16 17.54
C VAL A 95 -14.18 6.67 17.91
N PHE A 96 -14.90 6.20 18.89
CA PHE A 96 -14.90 4.79 19.29
C PHE A 96 -15.39 3.89 18.15
N ALA A 97 -16.55 4.20 17.58
CA ALA A 97 -17.13 3.45 16.46
C ALA A 97 -16.17 3.43 15.24
N TRP A 98 -15.58 4.57 14.91
CA TRP A 98 -14.58 4.67 13.85
C TRP A 98 -13.35 3.80 14.14
N ALA A 99 -12.83 3.81 15.38
CA ALA A 99 -11.68 3.00 15.77
C ALA A 99 -11.99 1.50 15.75
N VAL A 100 -13.20 1.09 16.14
CA VAL A 100 -13.67 -0.31 16.07
C VAL A 100 -13.70 -0.79 14.62
N VAL A 101 -14.24 0.01 13.70
CA VAL A 101 -14.28 -0.37 12.27
C VAL A 101 -12.85 -0.44 11.69
N ALA A 102 -12.00 0.56 11.98
CA ALA A 102 -10.61 0.56 11.53
C ALA A 102 -9.81 -0.64 12.09
N GLY A 103 -9.99 -0.94 13.37
CA GLY A 103 -9.39 -2.10 14.03
C GLY A 103 -9.89 -3.42 13.45
N GLY A 104 -11.20 -3.56 13.27
CA GLY A 104 -11.83 -4.73 12.62
C GLY A 104 -11.31 -4.95 11.21
N PHE A 105 -11.17 -3.87 10.43
CA PHE A 105 -10.58 -3.90 9.10
C PHE A 105 -9.15 -4.46 9.11
N LEU A 106 -8.29 -3.95 10.01
CA LEU A 106 -6.91 -4.43 10.14
C LEU A 106 -6.85 -5.88 10.61
N LEU A 107 -7.64 -6.26 11.59
CA LEU A 107 -7.71 -7.64 12.10
C LEU A 107 -8.17 -8.62 11.02
N PHE A 108 -9.15 -8.22 10.21
CA PHE A 108 -9.60 -9.02 9.06
C PHE A 108 -8.45 -9.28 8.08
N HIS A 109 -7.74 -8.24 7.65
CA HIS A 109 -6.62 -8.38 6.71
C HIS A 109 -5.43 -9.15 7.32
N LEU A 110 -5.15 -8.95 8.60
CA LEU A 110 -4.13 -9.72 9.33
C LEU A 110 -4.49 -11.21 9.40
N GLY A 111 -5.76 -11.51 9.68
CA GLY A 111 -6.27 -12.89 9.68
C GLY A 111 -6.18 -13.54 8.30
N GLN A 112 -6.60 -12.84 7.25
CA GLN A 112 -6.46 -13.30 5.86
C GLN A 112 -4.99 -13.56 5.48
N TYR A 113 -4.10 -12.64 5.86
CA TYR A 113 -2.66 -12.82 5.64
C TYR A 113 -2.10 -14.03 6.41
N ALA A 114 -2.48 -14.22 7.67
CA ALA A 114 -2.04 -15.36 8.47
C ALA A 114 -2.51 -16.70 7.86
N LEU A 115 -3.77 -16.77 7.44
CA LEU A 115 -4.34 -17.93 6.73
C LEU A 115 -3.62 -18.19 5.41
N PHE A 116 -3.38 -17.17 4.62
CA PHE A 116 -2.64 -17.25 3.37
C PHE A 116 -1.22 -17.78 3.58
N ARG A 117 -0.48 -17.16 4.52
CA ARG A 117 0.87 -17.58 4.86
C ARG A 117 0.92 -19.04 5.34
N THR A 118 -0.01 -19.46 6.19
CA THR A 118 -0.07 -20.84 6.68
C THR A 118 -0.40 -21.82 5.56
N ARG A 119 -1.30 -21.50 4.63
CA ARG A 119 -1.60 -22.34 3.46
C ARG A 119 -0.37 -22.51 2.58
N LEU A 120 0.29 -21.40 2.21
CA LEU A 120 1.50 -21.45 1.39
C LEU A 120 2.61 -22.31 2.01
N LEU A 121 2.83 -22.20 3.32
CA LEU A 121 3.91 -22.89 4.01
C LEU A 121 3.59 -24.35 4.40
N ARG A 122 2.32 -24.74 4.43
CA ARG A 122 1.91 -26.10 4.87
C ARG A 122 2.48 -27.23 4.02
N ARG A 123 2.59 -27.00 2.69
CA ARG A 123 3.07 -27.98 1.71
C ARG A 123 4.30 -27.47 0.96
N ALA A 124 4.94 -26.42 1.50
CA ALA A 124 6.10 -25.83 0.87
C ALA A 124 7.34 -26.69 1.12
N CYS A 125 8.11 -26.91 0.07
CA CYS A 125 9.44 -27.51 0.14
C CYS A 125 10.49 -26.38 0.08
N ALA A 126 11.54 -26.48 0.88
CA ALA A 126 12.67 -25.56 0.78
C ALA A 126 13.36 -25.77 -0.58
N PHE A 127 13.60 -24.69 -1.31
CA PHE A 127 14.25 -24.72 -2.61
C PHE A 127 15.63 -24.08 -2.56
N ASP A 128 15.75 -22.84 -2.05
CA ASP A 128 17.00 -22.11 -1.99
C ASP A 128 16.95 -20.99 -0.92
N ARG A 129 18.07 -20.27 -0.76
CA ARG A 129 18.17 -19.10 0.11
C ARG A 129 19.10 -18.04 -0.50
N VAL A 130 18.56 -16.87 -0.78
CA VAL A 130 19.28 -15.74 -1.38
C VAL A 130 19.18 -14.52 -0.48
N GLY A 131 20.30 -13.94 -0.06
CA GLY A 131 20.32 -12.68 0.69
C GLY A 131 19.48 -12.69 1.97
N GLY A 132 19.37 -13.84 2.66
CA GLY A 132 18.53 -13.98 3.85
C GLY A 132 17.04 -14.23 3.57
N VAL A 133 16.61 -14.22 2.31
CA VAL A 133 15.26 -14.58 1.87
C VAL A 133 15.21 -16.09 1.60
N ARG A 134 14.20 -16.76 2.14
CA ARG A 134 13.96 -18.20 1.90
C ARG A 134 13.11 -18.36 0.66
N ILE A 135 13.60 -19.14 -0.29
CA ILE A 135 12.85 -19.50 -1.51
C ILE A 135 12.22 -20.87 -1.27
N VAL A 136 10.92 -20.98 -1.50
CA VAL A 136 10.16 -22.20 -1.29
C VAL A 136 9.32 -22.53 -2.52
N LEU A 137 9.21 -23.79 -2.85
CA LEU A 137 8.23 -24.28 -3.83
C LEU A 137 6.95 -24.65 -3.10
N SER A 138 5.83 -24.12 -3.54
CA SER A 138 4.52 -24.41 -2.95
C SER A 138 3.46 -24.68 -4.01
N PRO A 139 2.71 -25.78 -3.91
CA PRO A 139 1.59 -26.04 -4.81
C PRO A 139 0.42 -25.06 -4.62
N GLU A 140 0.40 -24.36 -3.49
CA GLU A 140 -0.60 -23.34 -3.18
C GLU A 140 -0.20 -21.94 -3.71
N ALA A 141 1.02 -21.80 -4.26
CA ALA A 141 1.45 -20.54 -4.89
C ALA A 141 0.91 -20.47 -6.32
N PRO A 142 0.05 -19.50 -6.65
CA PRO A 142 -0.52 -19.36 -8.00
C PRO A 142 0.53 -18.91 -9.02
N GLY A 143 1.57 -18.21 -8.55
CA GLY A 143 2.72 -17.72 -9.28
C GLY A 143 3.83 -17.34 -8.30
N PRO A 144 4.98 -16.84 -8.81
CA PRO A 144 6.01 -16.25 -7.96
C PRO A 144 5.42 -15.13 -7.09
N LEU A 145 5.77 -15.09 -5.80
CA LEU A 145 5.31 -14.06 -4.90
C LEU A 145 6.22 -13.89 -3.68
N ALA A 146 6.45 -12.65 -3.27
CA ALA A 146 7.18 -12.27 -2.07
C ALA A 146 6.23 -12.09 -0.89
N PHE A 147 6.56 -12.63 0.28
CA PHE A 147 5.79 -12.44 1.50
C PHE A 147 6.66 -12.53 2.76
N GLY A 148 6.12 -12.06 3.88
CA GLY A 148 6.79 -12.09 5.17
C GLY A 148 7.70 -10.88 5.42
N VAL A 149 7.38 -10.08 6.44
CA VAL A 149 8.16 -8.91 6.85
C VAL A 149 9.34 -9.31 7.73
N LEU A 150 9.06 -10.02 8.83
CA LEU A 150 10.09 -10.46 9.78
C LEU A 150 10.86 -11.69 9.28
N SER A 151 10.13 -12.65 8.74
CA SER A 151 10.72 -13.82 8.07
C SER A 151 10.43 -13.72 6.59
N ARG A 152 11.47 -13.44 5.81
CA ARG A 152 11.38 -13.15 4.37
C ARG A 152 11.29 -14.42 3.56
N TYR A 153 10.28 -14.51 2.69
CA TYR A 153 10.03 -15.64 1.81
C TYR A 153 9.73 -15.18 0.40
N VAL A 154 10.15 -15.99 -0.57
CA VAL A 154 9.61 -15.99 -1.93
C VAL A 154 9.01 -17.37 -2.15
N ALA A 155 7.73 -17.46 -2.45
CA ALA A 155 7.10 -18.69 -2.90
C ALA A 155 7.10 -18.74 -4.43
N LEU A 156 7.48 -19.88 -4.96
CA LEU A 156 7.41 -20.21 -6.37
C LEU A 156 6.38 -21.33 -6.55
N PRO A 157 5.65 -21.37 -7.67
CA PRO A 157 4.69 -22.44 -7.94
C PRO A 157 5.41 -23.78 -8.11
N ALA A 158 4.72 -24.88 -7.79
CA ALA A 158 5.29 -26.22 -7.90
C ALA A 158 5.56 -26.65 -9.35
N ASP A 159 4.87 -26.06 -10.31
CA ASP A 159 5.01 -26.27 -11.76
C ASP A 159 5.95 -25.25 -12.43
N LEU A 160 6.87 -24.66 -11.66
CA LEU A 160 7.79 -23.61 -12.10
C LEU A 160 8.52 -23.99 -13.41
N ASP A 161 9.14 -25.16 -13.45
CA ASP A 161 9.95 -25.62 -14.58
C ASP A 161 9.14 -25.91 -15.87
N SER A 162 7.86 -26.20 -15.73
CA SER A 162 6.96 -26.41 -16.88
C SER A 162 6.31 -25.13 -17.38
N ARG A 163 6.22 -24.11 -16.50
CA ARG A 163 5.57 -22.83 -16.79
C ARG A 163 6.53 -21.77 -17.29
N TYR A 164 7.76 -21.75 -16.79
CA TYR A 164 8.77 -20.72 -17.05
C TYR A 164 10.04 -21.35 -17.58
N ASP A 165 10.65 -20.73 -18.59
CA ASP A 165 12.02 -21.05 -18.97
C ASP A 165 13.04 -20.48 -17.96
N ALA A 166 14.32 -20.82 -18.13
CA ALA A 166 15.36 -20.45 -17.16
C ALA A 166 15.54 -18.93 -17.02
N ASP A 167 15.40 -18.17 -18.11
CA ASP A 167 15.53 -16.72 -18.09
C ASP A 167 14.32 -16.08 -17.43
N GLU A 168 13.12 -16.55 -17.73
CA GLU A 168 11.87 -16.12 -17.09
C GLU A 168 11.87 -16.40 -15.58
N GLN A 169 12.36 -17.58 -15.16
CA GLN A 169 12.51 -17.92 -13.73
C GLN A 169 13.46 -16.97 -13.02
N ALA A 170 14.61 -16.67 -13.64
CA ALA A 170 15.59 -15.75 -13.07
C ALA A 170 15.05 -14.32 -12.97
N LEU A 171 14.24 -13.89 -13.94
CA LEU A 171 13.60 -12.58 -13.96
C LEU A 171 12.47 -12.47 -12.92
N ALA A 172 11.61 -13.48 -12.82
CA ALA A 172 10.57 -13.55 -11.82
C ALA A 172 11.16 -13.56 -10.39
N LEU A 173 12.20 -14.35 -10.16
CA LEU A 173 12.89 -14.37 -8.88
C LEU A 173 13.54 -13.02 -8.56
N ALA A 174 14.16 -12.34 -9.54
CA ALA A 174 14.75 -11.02 -9.37
C ALA A 174 13.70 -9.96 -9.01
N HIS A 175 12.49 -10.05 -9.59
CA HIS A 175 11.36 -9.20 -9.26
C HIS A 175 10.94 -9.40 -7.80
N GLU A 176 10.70 -10.64 -7.37
CA GLU A 176 10.25 -10.94 -6.00
C GLU A 176 11.29 -10.57 -4.93
N LEU A 177 12.57 -10.84 -5.22
CA LEU A 177 13.67 -10.39 -4.35
C LEU A 177 13.76 -8.86 -4.26
N GLY A 178 13.36 -8.17 -5.34
CA GLY A 178 13.28 -6.72 -5.39
C GLY A 178 12.33 -6.13 -4.35
N HIS A 179 11.17 -6.71 -4.18
CA HIS A 179 10.22 -6.29 -3.16
C HIS A 179 10.79 -6.38 -1.74
N HIS A 180 11.55 -7.44 -1.45
CA HIS A 180 12.25 -7.55 -0.17
C HIS A 180 13.39 -6.52 -0.01
N ALA A 181 14.17 -6.30 -1.07
CA ALA A 181 15.28 -5.34 -1.04
C ALA A 181 14.82 -3.90 -0.85
N ARG A 182 13.67 -3.54 -1.41
CA ARG A 182 13.07 -2.21 -1.33
C ARG A 182 12.23 -1.98 -0.05
N GLY A 183 11.92 -3.04 0.70
CA GLY A 183 11.03 -2.95 1.85
C GLY A 183 9.55 -2.77 1.49
N ASP A 184 9.15 -3.14 0.27
CA ASP A 184 7.80 -2.98 -0.25
C ASP A 184 6.75 -3.67 0.62
N LEU A 185 7.08 -4.82 1.21
CA LEU A 185 6.19 -5.54 2.14
C LEU A 185 5.88 -4.75 3.41
N VAL A 186 6.86 -4.00 3.93
CA VAL A 186 6.62 -3.08 5.07
C VAL A 186 5.75 -1.92 4.62
N ALA A 187 6.06 -1.32 3.45
CA ALA A 187 5.29 -0.22 2.89
C ALA A 187 3.81 -0.61 2.66
N ASN A 188 3.54 -1.86 2.25
CA ASN A 188 2.18 -2.39 2.09
C ASN A 188 1.41 -2.43 3.42
N TRP A 189 2.04 -2.84 4.53
CA TRP A 189 1.41 -2.82 5.84
C TRP A 189 1.15 -1.39 6.33
N VAL A 190 2.08 -0.48 6.10
CA VAL A 190 1.88 0.95 6.40
C VAL A 190 0.72 1.51 5.59
N ALA A 191 0.69 1.26 4.27
CA ALA A 191 -0.39 1.71 3.39
C ALA A 191 -1.75 1.12 3.79
N LEU A 192 -1.79 -0.15 4.22
CA LEU A 192 -2.99 -0.79 4.74
C LEU A 192 -3.46 -0.13 6.05
N GLY A 193 -2.53 0.23 6.93
CA GLY A 193 -2.82 0.98 8.16
C GLY A 193 -3.41 2.36 7.87
N VAL A 194 -2.81 3.08 6.91
CA VAL A 194 -3.34 4.37 6.44
C VAL A 194 -4.74 4.20 5.85
N LEU A 195 -4.96 3.18 5.01
CA LEU A 195 -6.27 2.88 4.44
C LEU A 195 -7.30 2.53 5.52
N ALA A 196 -6.92 1.76 6.53
CA ALA A 196 -7.80 1.41 7.65
C ALA A 196 -8.29 2.63 8.43
N LEU A 197 -7.43 3.63 8.62
CA LEU A 197 -7.80 4.89 9.26
C LEU A 197 -8.70 5.76 8.36
N HIS A 198 -8.65 5.56 7.04
CA HIS A 198 -9.45 6.25 6.03
C HIS A 198 -10.47 5.33 5.36
N TRP A 199 -10.92 4.26 6.03
CA TRP A 199 -11.75 3.20 5.45
C TRP A 199 -12.99 3.71 4.69
N TRP A 200 -13.54 4.84 5.10
CA TRP A 200 -14.71 5.50 4.52
C TRP A 200 -14.39 6.44 3.34
N ASN A 201 -13.10 6.78 3.13
CA ASN A 201 -12.66 7.81 2.17
C ASN A 201 -12.34 7.20 0.79
N PRO A 202 -13.09 7.52 -0.27
CA PRO A 202 -12.84 6.98 -1.60
C PRO A 202 -11.48 7.42 -2.19
N ILE A 203 -10.96 8.61 -1.78
CA ILE A 203 -9.63 9.07 -2.20
C ILE A 203 -8.55 8.12 -1.66
N ALA A 204 -8.68 7.65 -0.42
CA ALA A 204 -7.71 6.73 0.15
C ALA A 204 -7.72 5.36 -0.56
N TRP A 205 -8.87 4.88 -1.01
CA TRP A 205 -8.97 3.66 -1.82
C TRP A 205 -8.33 3.83 -3.19
N ALA A 206 -8.55 4.97 -3.87
CA ALA A 206 -7.88 5.30 -5.12
C ALA A 206 -6.37 5.44 -4.94
N ALA A 207 -5.95 6.12 -3.85
CA ALA A 207 -4.55 6.29 -3.47
C ALA A 207 -3.87 4.94 -3.21
N HIS A 208 -4.53 4.02 -2.48
CA HIS A 208 -3.99 2.69 -2.20
C HIS A 208 -3.76 1.88 -3.48
N ARG A 209 -4.73 1.89 -4.42
CA ARG A 209 -4.56 1.24 -5.74
C ARG A 209 -3.42 1.86 -6.53
N ALA A 210 -3.35 3.19 -6.58
CA ALA A 210 -2.31 3.91 -7.28
C ALA A 210 -0.91 3.68 -6.67
N PHE A 211 -0.81 3.64 -5.34
CA PHE A 211 0.40 3.26 -4.62
C PHE A 211 0.91 1.88 -5.03
N ARG A 212 0.01 0.88 -5.07
CA ARG A 212 0.34 -0.48 -5.52
C ARG A 212 0.86 -0.48 -6.96
N ALA A 213 0.16 0.20 -7.87
CA ALA A 213 0.59 0.30 -9.27
C ALA A 213 1.96 0.98 -9.44
N ASP A 214 2.22 2.08 -8.70
CA ASP A 214 3.53 2.77 -8.75
C ASP A 214 4.64 1.92 -8.10
N GLN A 215 4.33 1.09 -7.09
CA GLN A 215 5.25 0.13 -6.48
C GLN A 215 5.72 -0.90 -7.50
N GLU A 216 4.78 -1.52 -8.24
CA GLU A 216 5.09 -2.49 -9.29
C GLU A 216 5.94 -1.86 -10.40
N LEU A 217 5.49 -0.72 -10.96
CA LEU A 217 6.23 -0.01 -11.99
C LEU A 217 7.65 0.36 -11.58
N ALA A 218 7.84 0.73 -10.31
CA ALA A 218 9.17 1.05 -9.79
C ALA A 218 10.06 -0.19 -9.62
N ASN A 219 9.48 -1.36 -9.29
CA ASN A 219 10.20 -2.62 -9.22
C ASN A 219 10.54 -3.15 -10.62
N ASP A 220 9.60 -3.11 -11.56
CA ASP A 220 9.81 -3.47 -12.97
C ASP A 220 10.94 -2.66 -13.60
N ALA A 221 10.91 -1.34 -13.42
CA ALA A 221 11.96 -0.46 -13.93
C ALA A 221 13.33 -0.76 -13.31
N ARG A 222 13.39 -1.25 -12.07
CA ARG A 222 14.62 -1.71 -11.43
C ARG A 222 15.14 -2.99 -12.09
N VAL A 223 14.28 -4.00 -12.23
CA VAL A 223 14.65 -5.29 -12.84
C VAL A 223 15.18 -5.08 -14.27
N LEU A 224 14.45 -4.31 -15.09
CA LEU A 224 14.85 -4.01 -16.47
C LEU A 224 16.16 -3.23 -16.55
N ARG A 225 16.41 -2.31 -15.63
CA ARG A 225 17.68 -1.57 -15.57
C ARG A 225 18.86 -2.48 -15.20
N GLU A 226 18.65 -3.43 -14.30
CA GLU A 226 19.70 -4.36 -13.84
C GLU A 226 20.00 -5.46 -14.86
N ARG A 227 19.00 -5.90 -15.63
CA ARG A 227 19.11 -7.00 -16.59
C ARG A 227 19.34 -6.56 -18.03
N GLY A 228 19.19 -5.29 -18.34
CA GLY A 228 19.34 -4.74 -19.69
C GLY A 228 18.08 -4.84 -20.54
N HIS A 229 18.07 -4.09 -21.65
CA HIS A 229 16.93 -4.02 -22.56
C HIS A 229 16.63 -5.33 -23.28
N ASP A 230 17.63 -6.18 -23.48
CA ASP A 230 17.47 -7.48 -24.17
C ASP A 230 16.56 -8.44 -23.37
N ALA A 231 16.48 -8.27 -22.04
CA ALA A 231 15.63 -9.04 -21.19
C ALA A 231 14.14 -8.59 -21.21
N ALA A 232 13.80 -7.49 -21.88
CA ALA A 232 12.44 -6.91 -21.81
C ALA A 232 11.36 -7.84 -22.34
N HIS A 233 11.64 -8.60 -23.42
CA HIS A 233 10.67 -9.55 -23.98
C HIS A 233 10.42 -10.74 -23.03
N ALA A 234 11.49 -11.37 -22.54
CA ALA A 234 11.40 -12.48 -21.58
C ALA A 234 10.71 -12.02 -20.27
N TYR A 235 10.99 -10.79 -19.84
CA TYR A 235 10.36 -10.21 -18.67
C TYR A 235 8.85 -10.00 -18.86
N ALA A 236 8.42 -9.48 -20.01
CA ALA A 236 7.00 -9.34 -20.34
C ALA A 236 6.29 -10.71 -20.37
N CYS A 237 6.93 -11.74 -20.93
CA CYS A 237 6.41 -13.11 -20.91
C CYS A 237 6.28 -13.66 -19.48
N ALA A 238 7.29 -13.44 -18.63
CA ALA A 238 7.27 -13.87 -17.24
C ALA A 238 6.11 -13.20 -16.45
N ILE A 239 5.89 -11.90 -16.63
CA ILE A 239 4.78 -11.16 -16.02
C ILE A 239 3.43 -11.72 -16.48
N LEU A 240 3.23 -11.92 -17.79
CA LEU A 240 1.98 -12.45 -18.33
C LEU A 240 1.66 -13.85 -17.79
N LYS A 241 2.66 -14.72 -17.65
CA LYS A 241 2.51 -16.06 -17.07
C LYS A 241 2.19 -16.01 -15.56
N ALA A 242 2.72 -15.00 -14.86
CA ALA A 242 2.45 -14.80 -13.43
C ALA A 242 1.03 -14.24 -13.16
N ALA A 243 0.45 -13.53 -14.11
CA ALA A 243 -0.83 -12.82 -13.97
C ALA A 243 -2.08 -13.71 -13.74
N HIS A 244 -1.95 -15.03 -13.69
CA HIS A 244 -3.08 -15.94 -13.51
C HIS A 244 -3.44 -16.27 -12.05
N GLY A 245 -2.93 -15.51 -11.07
CA GLY A 245 -3.17 -15.78 -9.65
C GLY A 245 -3.70 -14.58 -8.85
N GLY A 246 -4.62 -14.82 -7.92
CA GLY A 246 -5.27 -13.79 -7.10
C GLY A 246 -4.35 -13.15 -6.04
N ALA A 247 -4.46 -11.84 -5.82
CA ALA A 247 -3.65 -11.07 -4.89
C ALA A 247 -4.26 -10.93 -3.49
N ILE A 248 -3.43 -10.96 -2.45
CA ILE A 248 -3.78 -10.54 -1.09
C ILE A 248 -3.15 -9.17 -0.82
N ALA A 249 -3.90 -8.27 -0.17
CA ALA A 249 -3.53 -6.85 0.01
C ALA A 249 -2.15 -6.59 0.64
N ALA A 250 -1.64 -7.52 1.45
CA ALA A 250 -0.34 -7.38 2.14
C ALA A 250 0.81 -8.15 1.48
N ALA A 251 0.55 -8.95 0.43
CA ALA A 251 1.57 -9.62 -0.35
C ALA A 251 1.92 -8.81 -1.59
N CYS A 252 3.19 -8.75 -1.95
CA CYS A 252 3.61 -8.28 -3.26
C CYS A 252 3.42 -9.42 -4.26
N HIS A 253 2.78 -9.15 -5.38
CA HIS A 253 2.46 -10.10 -6.41
C HIS A 253 2.80 -9.51 -7.78
N LEU A 254 3.34 -10.33 -8.68
CA LEU A 254 3.53 -10.01 -10.10
C LEU A 254 2.16 -9.90 -10.80
N HIS A 255 1.31 -9.02 -10.35
CA HIS A 255 0.00 -8.84 -10.97
C HIS A 255 -0.32 -7.37 -11.10
N THR A 256 -0.38 -6.87 -12.29
CA THR A 256 -1.22 -5.74 -12.68
C THR A 256 -0.94 -5.28 -14.11
N ILE A 257 -1.58 -5.86 -15.09
CA ILE A 257 -1.77 -5.23 -16.41
C ILE A 257 -3.26 -5.00 -16.70
N ASP A 258 -4.16 -5.67 -15.97
CA ASP A 258 -5.59 -5.68 -16.30
C ASP A 258 -6.44 -4.55 -15.69
N ASP A 259 -5.85 -3.56 -14.99
CA ASP A 259 -6.56 -2.42 -14.39
C ASP A 259 -6.07 -1.04 -14.91
N LEU A 260 -5.66 -0.94 -16.20
CA LEU A 260 -5.38 0.34 -16.85
C LEU A 260 -6.51 0.77 -17.77
#